data_f6c1c2da651b637e7fe3c98e6d59ee9f
#
_entry.id   f6c1c2da651b637e7fe3c98e6d59ee9f
#
_cell.length_a   1.000
_cell.length_b   1.000
_cell.length_c   1.000
_cell.angle_alpha   90.00
_cell.angle_beta   90.00
_cell.angle_gamma   90.00
#
_symmetry.space_group_name_H-M   'P 1'
#
loop_
_entity.id
_entity.type
_entity.pdbx_description
1 polymer ?
#
loop_
_entity_poly.entity_id
_entity_poly.type
_entity_poly.pdbx_seq_one_letter_code
_entity_poly.pdbx_strand_id
1 'polypeptide(L)'
;MEFRGVSPFRSIKGKLLLFALCVSLIPIAVITSAYYLNARSTLKRETIDWLTAVAESRKAHVLEFLEAKKGRAIDFSSDGFIRDSLEKINRGEFPRQDNVSALNRHLSINKMPLDHHIIAVAVVNMNGEVVASTNETLIGRDVSDRSYYSEAASKRYGEPYVNQPYYSPYLDAKALCISAPLVSKGGVEPLGVIVNYYDLAALSEITTNRTGLGETGEVYIVDGDGTMLTESRFIDGAPLRQRVYTEPVSKIAEGGAGMAGVYSDYRGVPVVGISTYLPEYGWTLLTEVDKSEAFTPLKTLGIVALVVGLVAAAAAAGVGIIFATSVSRPIRKLTDATRRFAGGDLGARTEVTRRDEIGD
;
A
#
# COMPACT_ATOMS: atom_id res chain seq x y z
N MET A 1 45.97 56.34 -12.23
CA MET A 1 46.44 55.12 -11.54
C MET A 1 45.27 54.17 -11.41
N GLU A 2 45.11 53.28 -12.42
CA GLU A 2 44.04 52.26 -12.40
C GLU A 2 44.42 51.13 -11.45
N PHE A 3 43.68 50.97 -10.40
CA PHE A 3 43.73 49.76 -9.57
C PHE A 3 43.20 48.57 -10.38
N ARG A 4 44.08 47.89 -11.14
CA ARG A 4 43.76 46.56 -11.66
C ARG A 4 43.57 45.61 -10.48
N GLY A 5 42.31 45.37 -10.13
CA GLY A 5 41.92 44.35 -9.16
C GLY A 5 42.42 42.99 -9.65
N VAL A 6 43.43 42.45 -9.01
CA VAL A 6 43.90 41.07 -9.25
C VAL A 6 42.76 40.15 -8.89
N SER A 7 42.23 39.40 -9.88
CA SER A 7 41.14 38.45 -9.65
C SER A 7 41.51 37.56 -8.46
N PRO A 8 40.59 37.29 -7.52
CA PRO A 8 40.85 36.52 -6.30
C PRO A 8 41.48 35.15 -6.58
N PHE A 9 41.23 34.57 -7.75
CA PHE A 9 41.80 33.28 -8.19
C PHE A 9 43.27 33.36 -8.66
N ARG A 10 43.80 34.53 -8.89
CA ARG A 10 45.23 34.70 -9.25
C ARG A 10 46.12 34.94 -8.05
N SER A 11 45.57 35.25 -6.88
CA SER A 11 46.36 35.45 -5.65
C SER A 11 46.71 34.12 -4.99
N ILE A 12 47.89 34.04 -4.36
CA ILE A 12 48.29 32.87 -3.56
C ILE A 12 47.25 32.55 -2.50
N LYS A 13 46.69 33.58 -1.84
CA LYS A 13 45.59 33.41 -0.89
C LYS A 13 44.39 32.70 -1.48
N GLY A 14 43.93 33.13 -2.66
CA GLY A 14 42.77 32.52 -3.33
C GLY A 14 43.03 31.08 -3.72
N LYS A 15 44.25 30.76 -4.22
CA LYS A 15 44.61 29.38 -4.56
C LYS A 15 44.67 28.47 -3.35
N LEU A 16 45.23 28.91 -2.23
CA LEU A 16 45.29 28.13 -0.97
C LEU A 16 43.91 27.92 -0.37
N LEU A 17 43.05 28.93 -0.40
CA LEU A 17 41.66 28.81 0.08
C LEU A 17 40.85 27.86 -0.79
N LEU A 18 40.97 27.96 -2.13
CA LEU A 18 40.31 27.04 -3.05
C LEU A 18 40.78 25.59 -2.84
N PHE A 19 42.11 25.40 -2.68
CA PHE A 19 42.65 24.07 -2.38
C PHE A 19 42.13 23.52 -1.07
N ALA A 20 42.08 24.29 0.02
CA ALA A 20 41.53 23.86 1.29
C ALA A 20 40.05 23.49 1.19
N LEU A 21 39.23 24.28 0.47
CA LEU A 21 37.82 23.98 0.22
C LEU A 21 37.66 22.73 -0.63
N CYS A 22 38.42 22.58 -1.71
CA CYS A 22 38.30 21.38 -2.57
C CYS A 22 38.66 20.09 -1.80
N VAL A 23 39.76 20.10 -1.06
CA VAL A 23 40.23 18.95 -0.27
C VAL A 23 39.23 18.55 0.82
N SER A 24 38.52 19.54 1.39
CA SER A 24 37.51 19.28 2.43
C SER A 24 36.14 18.89 1.86
N LEU A 25 35.65 19.60 0.84
CA LEU A 25 34.26 19.45 0.37
C LEU A 25 34.09 18.30 -0.62
N ILE A 26 35.10 18.00 -1.45
CA ILE A 26 34.97 16.92 -2.45
C ILE A 26 34.76 15.55 -1.78
N PRO A 27 35.60 15.13 -0.80
CA PRO A 27 35.37 13.87 -0.10
C PRO A 27 34.01 13.81 0.61
N ILE A 28 33.60 14.91 1.26
CA ILE A 28 32.28 14.98 1.93
C ILE A 28 31.14 14.79 0.91
N ALA A 29 31.22 15.48 -0.23
CA ALA A 29 30.21 15.38 -1.28
C ALA A 29 30.13 13.94 -1.86
N VAL A 30 31.28 13.30 -2.10
CA VAL A 30 31.34 11.92 -2.61
C VAL A 30 30.74 10.94 -1.60
N ILE A 31 31.17 11.00 -0.34
CA ILE A 31 30.68 10.10 0.72
C ILE A 31 29.20 10.30 0.95
N THR A 32 28.72 11.54 1.05
CA THR A 32 27.32 11.86 1.24
C THR A 32 26.47 11.37 0.08
N SER A 33 26.92 11.56 -1.17
CA SER A 33 26.21 11.08 -2.34
C SER A 33 26.12 9.55 -2.38
N ALA A 34 27.23 8.87 -2.11
CA ALA A 34 27.25 7.40 -2.04
C ALA A 34 26.33 6.86 -0.94
N TYR A 35 26.38 7.49 0.25
CA TYR A 35 25.52 7.11 1.37
C TYR A 35 24.03 7.35 1.06
N TYR A 36 23.69 8.50 0.45
CA TYR A 36 22.31 8.82 0.04
C TYR A 36 21.75 7.82 -0.95
N LEU A 37 22.53 7.45 -1.99
CA LEU A 37 22.11 6.46 -2.98
C LEU A 37 21.89 5.09 -2.35
N ASN A 38 22.80 4.67 -1.48
CA ASN A 38 22.67 3.41 -0.73
C ASN A 38 21.45 3.42 0.21
N ALA A 39 21.28 4.48 0.99
CA ALA A 39 20.14 4.63 1.91
C ALA A 39 18.81 4.60 1.16
N ARG A 40 18.72 5.24 -0.02
CA ARG A 40 17.52 5.22 -0.86
C ARG A 40 17.16 3.80 -1.33
N SER A 41 18.14 3.03 -1.78
CA SER A 41 17.92 1.65 -2.24
C SER A 41 17.54 0.73 -1.09
N THR A 42 18.17 0.89 0.06
CA THR A 42 17.88 0.12 1.29
C THR A 42 16.46 0.42 1.79
N LEU A 43 16.09 1.69 1.94
CA LEU A 43 14.75 2.08 2.37
C LEU A 43 13.66 1.57 1.41
N LYS A 44 13.91 1.63 0.09
CA LYS A 44 12.96 1.07 -0.88
C LYS A 44 12.76 -0.42 -0.65
N ARG A 45 13.84 -1.18 -0.45
CA ARG A 45 13.78 -2.62 -0.21
C ARG A 45 13.09 -2.93 1.10
N GLU A 46 13.49 -2.28 2.19
CA GLU A 46 12.87 -2.48 3.51
C GLU A 46 11.38 -2.15 3.50
N THR A 47 10.97 -1.08 2.79
CA THR A 47 9.55 -0.74 2.63
C THR A 47 8.80 -1.82 1.86
N ILE A 48 9.37 -2.35 0.77
CA ILE A 48 8.75 -3.43 -0.01
C ILE A 48 8.66 -4.70 0.84
N ASP A 49 9.71 -5.08 1.56
CA ASP A 49 9.72 -6.28 2.42
C ASP A 49 8.66 -6.16 3.53
N TRP A 50 8.55 -4.99 4.16
CA TRP A 50 7.51 -4.70 5.15
C TRP A 50 6.09 -4.76 4.54
N LEU A 51 5.85 -4.10 3.40
CA LEU A 51 4.55 -4.14 2.72
C LEU A 51 4.20 -5.57 2.27
N THR A 52 5.20 -6.37 1.87
CA THR A 52 5.01 -7.79 1.53
C THR A 52 4.49 -8.57 2.73
N ALA A 53 5.10 -8.38 3.90
CA ALA A 53 4.65 -9.05 5.12
C ALA A 53 3.21 -8.64 5.50
N VAL A 54 2.87 -7.36 5.36
CA VAL A 54 1.51 -6.86 5.58
C VAL A 54 0.54 -7.47 4.57
N ALA A 55 0.89 -7.46 3.28
CA ALA A 55 0.05 -8.01 2.21
C ALA A 55 -0.23 -9.51 2.42
N GLU A 56 0.79 -10.32 2.73
CA GLU A 56 0.62 -11.75 3.00
C GLU A 56 -0.24 -12.00 4.25
N SER A 57 -0.06 -11.20 5.31
CA SER A 57 -0.92 -11.28 6.50
C SER A 57 -2.39 -10.95 6.16
N ARG A 58 -2.64 -9.90 5.40
CA ARG A 58 -4.01 -9.51 5.02
C ARG A 58 -4.63 -10.52 4.07
N LYS A 59 -3.87 -11.02 3.10
CA LYS A 59 -4.30 -12.11 2.23
C LYS A 59 -4.72 -13.35 3.03
N ALA A 60 -3.92 -13.77 4.00
CA ALA A 60 -4.24 -14.91 4.84
C ALA A 60 -5.57 -14.69 5.60
N HIS A 61 -5.79 -13.52 6.19
CA HIS A 61 -7.04 -13.18 6.87
C HIS A 61 -8.26 -13.15 5.92
N VAL A 62 -8.08 -12.63 4.69
CA VAL A 62 -9.15 -12.64 3.67
C VAL A 62 -9.50 -14.07 3.28
N LEU A 63 -8.52 -14.93 3.05
CA LEU A 63 -8.75 -16.34 2.71
C LEU A 63 -9.40 -17.09 3.87
N GLU A 64 -8.94 -16.89 5.10
CA GLU A 64 -9.55 -17.47 6.30
C GLU A 64 -11.02 -17.03 6.47
N PHE A 65 -11.29 -15.73 6.28
CA PHE A 65 -12.65 -15.21 6.30
C PHE A 65 -13.53 -15.91 5.26
N LEU A 66 -13.08 -15.99 4.01
CA LEU A 66 -13.86 -16.63 2.94
C LEU A 66 -14.07 -18.12 3.20
N GLU A 67 -13.06 -18.84 3.67
CA GLU A 67 -13.18 -20.26 4.03
C GLU A 67 -14.16 -20.47 5.19
N ALA A 68 -14.14 -19.62 6.21
CA ALA A 68 -15.10 -19.69 7.30
C ALA A 68 -16.54 -19.46 6.80
N LYS A 69 -16.76 -18.51 5.86
CA LYS A 69 -18.08 -18.26 5.27
C LYS A 69 -18.52 -19.37 4.32
N LYS A 70 -17.60 -19.97 3.56
CA LYS A 70 -17.84 -21.19 2.76
C LYS A 70 -18.26 -22.36 3.65
N GLY A 71 -17.54 -22.58 4.75
CA GLY A 71 -17.89 -23.59 5.76
C GLY A 71 -19.29 -23.37 6.34
N ARG A 72 -19.67 -22.11 6.59
CA ARG A 72 -21.03 -21.76 7.07
C ARG A 72 -22.12 -22.08 6.05
N ALA A 73 -21.88 -21.83 4.77
CA ALA A 73 -22.84 -22.17 3.72
C ALA A 73 -23.01 -23.70 3.59
N ILE A 74 -21.94 -24.47 3.71
CA ILE A 74 -21.97 -25.95 3.74
C ILE A 74 -22.75 -26.45 4.97
N ASP A 75 -22.48 -25.88 6.17
CA ASP A 75 -23.20 -26.23 7.39
C ASP A 75 -24.71 -26.02 7.24
N PHE A 76 -25.10 -24.85 6.71
CA PHE A 76 -26.50 -24.56 6.48
C PHE A 76 -27.12 -25.48 5.42
N SER A 77 -26.38 -25.83 4.36
CA SER A 77 -26.86 -26.76 3.34
C SER A 77 -27.03 -28.21 3.84
N SER A 78 -26.33 -28.56 4.91
CA SER A 78 -26.41 -29.90 5.53
C SER A 78 -27.57 -30.04 6.52
N ASP A 79 -28.20 -28.92 6.90
CA ASP A 79 -29.29 -28.91 7.90
C ASP A 79 -30.51 -29.72 7.44
N GLY A 80 -30.86 -30.74 8.23
CA GLY A 80 -31.94 -31.66 7.91
C GLY A 80 -33.32 -31.00 7.85
N PHE A 81 -33.57 -29.97 8.70
CA PHE A 81 -34.82 -29.25 8.70
C PHE A 81 -34.98 -28.39 7.43
N ILE A 82 -33.93 -27.73 6.99
CA ILE A 82 -33.94 -26.92 5.75
C ILE A 82 -34.21 -27.83 4.56
N ARG A 83 -33.52 -28.96 4.47
CA ARG A 83 -33.67 -29.93 3.37
C ARG A 83 -35.08 -30.53 3.33
N ASP A 84 -35.59 -31.01 4.47
CA ASP A 84 -36.95 -31.59 4.56
C ASP A 84 -38.04 -30.57 4.22
N SER A 85 -37.87 -29.33 4.72
CA SER A 85 -38.84 -28.26 4.43
C SER A 85 -38.86 -27.91 2.95
N LEU A 86 -37.66 -27.76 2.32
CA LEU A 86 -37.58 -27.47 0.90
C LEU A 86 -38.16 -28.63 0.05
N GLU A 87 -37.87 -29.87 0.40
CA GLU A 87 -38.43 -31.04 -0.28
C GLU A 87 -39.97 -31.07 -0.25
N LYS A 88 -40.58 -30.80 0.92
CA LYS A 88 -42.04 -30.66 1.06
C LYS A 88 -42.61 -29.51 0.23
N ILE A 89 -41.91 -28.34 0.24
CA ILE A 89 -42.35 -27.19 -0.56
C ILE A 89 -42.29 -27.52 -2.06
N ASN A 90 -41.23 -28.18 -2.53
CA ASN A 90 -41.07 -28.59 -3.93
C ASN A 90 -42.08 -29.60 -4.38
N ARG A 91 -42.53 -30.52 -3.48
CA ARG A 91 -43.58 -31.49 -3.74
C ARG A 91 -45.00 -30.91 -3.68
N GLY A 92 -45.14 -29.64 -3.27
CA GLY A 92 -46.46 -29.00 -3.12
C GLY A 92 -47.26 -29.54 -1.95
N GLU A 93 -46.61 -30.09 -0.91
CA GLU A 93 -47.30 -30.59 0.28
C GLU A 93 -48.01 -29.46 1.03
N PHE A 94 -49.29 -29.64 1.33
CA PHE A 94 -50.11 -28.63 1.99
C PHE A 94 -50.14 -28.80 3.52
N PRO A 95 -50.26 -27.70 4.29
CA PRO A 95 -50.31 -26.31 3.82
C PRO A 95 -48.90 -25.74 3.50
N ARG A 96 -48.68 -25.33 2.26
CA ARG A 96 -47.43 -24.77 1.79
C ARG A 96 -46.98 -23.56 2.64
N GLN A 97 -47.95 -22.72 3.00
CA GLN A 97 -47.70 -21.50 3.80
C GLN A 97 -47.10 -21.83 5.17
N ASP A 98 -47.56 -22.90 5.85
CA ASP A 98 -47.02 -23.30 7.15
C ASP A 98 -45.57 -23.80 7.03
N ASN A 99 -45.25 -24.56 5.98
CA ASN A 99 -43.90 -25.04 5.71
C ASN A 99 -42.94 -23.88 5.44
N VAL A 100 -43.35 -22.87 4.65
CA VAL A 100 -42.57 -21.66 4.39
C VAL A 100 -42.36 -20.84 5.68
N SER A 101 -43.41 -20.62 6.46
CA SER A 101 -43.35 -19.88 7.71
C SER A 101 -42.44 -20.56 8.75
N ALA A 102 -42.51 -21.90 8.85
CA ALA A 102 -41.66 -22.68 9.73
C ALA A 102 -40.17 -22.59 9.29
N LEU A 103 -39.91 -22.67 7.97
CA LEU A 103 -38.57 -22.53 7.42
C LEU A 103 -38.00 -21.13 7.65
N ASN A 104 -38.76 -20.06 7.38
CA ASN A 104 -38.37 -18.69 7.65
C ASN A 104 -37.99 -18.47 9.12
N ARG A 105 -38.82 -19.00 10.04
CA ARG A 105 -38.57 -18.96 11.48
C ARG A 105 -37.24 -19.68 11.82
N HIS A 106 -37.02 -20.87 11.26
CA HIS A 106 -35.81 -21.64 11.49
C HIS A 106 -34.57 -20.91 11.02
N LEU A 107 -34.62 -20.32 9.81
CA LEU A 107 -33.51 -19.51 9.29
C LEU A 107 -33.20 -18.30 10.18
N SER A 108 -34.25 -17.58 10.63
CA SER A 108 -34.08 -16.36 11.43
C SER A 108 -33.58 -16.62 12.85
N ILE A 109 -34.04 -17.70 13.50
CA ILE A 109 -33.73 -17.99 14.90
C ILE A 109 -32.46 -18.85 15.03
N ASN A 110 -32.32 -19.86 14.14
CA ASN A 110 -31.29 -20.89 14.32
C ASN A 110 -30.09 -20.74 13.37
N LYS A 111 -30.18 -19.93 12.31
CA LYS A 111 -29.09 -19.77 11.31
C LYS A 111 -28.51 -18.38 11.27
N MET A 112 -29.33 -17.37 11.08
CA MET A 112 -28.84 -15.98 10.97
C MET A 112 -28.00 -15.54 12.19
N PRO A 113 -28.36 -15.82 13.46
CA PRO A 113 -27.58 -15.38 14.63
C PRO A 113 -26.24 -16.08 14.79
N LEU A 114 -25.93 -17.13 14.04
CA LEU A 114 -24.67 -17.84 14.10
C LEU A 114 -23.49 -17.07 13.47
N ASP A 115 -23.81 -16.00 12.72
CA ASP A 115 -22.81 -15.17 12.10
C ASP A 115 -23.34 -13.73 11.94
N HIS A 116 -22.80 -12.80 12.69
CA HIS A 116 -23.25 -11.41 12.74
C HIS A 116 -23.05 -10.61 11.45
N HIS A 117 -22.23 -11.11 10.52
CA HIS A 117 -22.05 -10.50 9.20
C HIS A 117 -23.13 -10.92 8.20
N ILE A 118 -23.98 -11.89 8.55
CA ILE A 118 -25.10 -12.30 7.69
C ILE A 118 -26.20 -11.23 7.77
N ILE A 119 -26.56 -10.67 6.62
CA ILE A 119 -27.69 -9.71 6.48
C ILE A 119 -28.97 -10.39 6.00
N ALA A 120 -28.86 -11.52 5.31
CA ALA A 120 -30.00 -12.37 4.94
C ALA A 120 -29.55 -13.80 4.64
N VAL A 121 -30.46 -14.75 4.84
CA VAL A 121 -30.34 -16.13 4.37
C VAL A 121 -31.54 -16.42 3.50
N ALA A 122 -31.33 -17.01 2.32
CA ALA A 122 -32.42 -17.41 1.42
C ALA A 122 -32.26 -18.86 1.00
N VAL A 123 -33.42 -19.54 0.83
CA VAL A 123 -33.52 -20.87 0.25
C VAL A 123 -34.21 -20.73 -1.10
N VAL A 124 -33.55 -21.19 -2.14
CA VAL A 124 -33.98 -21.09 -3.55
C VAL A 124 -34.29 -22.50 -4.05
N ASN A 125 -35.44 -22.69 -4.71
CA ASN A 125 -35.81 -23.97 -5.31
C ASN A 125 -35.08 -24.20 -6.65
N MET A 126 -35.30 -25.36 -7.29
CA MET A 126 -34.67 -25.72 -8.56
C MET A 126 -35.13 -24.87 -9.76
N ASN A 127 -36.20 -24.08 -9.61
CA ASN A 127 -36.69 -23.16 -10.64
C ASN A 127 -36.07 -21.77 -10.50
N GLY A 128 -35.20 -21.53 -9.50
CA GLY A 128 -34.62 -20.23 -9.21
C GLY A 128 -35.52 -19.29 -8.39
N GLU A 129 -36.66 -19.80 -7.86
CA GLU A 129 -37.56 -19.02 -7.01
C GLU A 129 -37.07 -19.05 -5.55
N VAL A 130 -36.95 -17.90 -4.89
CA VAL A 130 -36.72 -17.81 -3.46
C VAL A 130 -37.95 -18.21 -2.70
N VAL A 131 -38.00 -19.42 -2.13
CA VAL A 131 -39.19 -20.00 -1.44
C VAL A 131 -39.22 -19.63 0.04
N ALA A 132 -38.05 -19.32 0.65
CA ALA A 132 -37.98 -18.91 2.05
C ALA A 132 -36.79 -17.99 2.25
N SER A 133 -36.91 -17.04 3.17
CA SER A 133 -35.80 -16.12 3.51
C SER A 133 -36.03 -15.50 4.89
N THR A 134 -34.91 -15.08 5.51
CA THR A 134 -34.93 -14.22 6.71
C THR A 134 -35.33 -12.77 6.38
N ASN A 135 -35.33 -12.40 5.09
CA ASN A 135 -35.76 -11.08 4.62
C ASN A 135 -36.97 -11.29 3.64
N GLU A 136 -38.12 -10.73 4.00
CA GLU A 136 -39.35 -10.90 3.26
C GLU A 136 -39.30 -10.34 1.83
N THR A 137 -38.45 -9.32 1.57
CA THR A 137 -38.33 -8.70 0.24
C THR A 137 -37.76 -9.64 -0.82
N LEU A 138 -37.08 -10.69 -0.39
CA LEU A 138 -36.48 -11.71 -1.25
C LEU A 138 -37.47 -12.79 -1.62
N ILE A 139 -38.49 -13.07 -0.78
CA ILE A 139 -39.43 -14.20 -0.97
C ILE A 139 -40.22 -14.01 -2.27
N GLY A 140 -40.33 -15.08 -3.06
CA GLY A 140 -41.05 -15.09 -4.35
C GLY A 140 -40.24 -14.42 -5.50
N ARG A 141 -39.00 -13.99 -5.26
CA ARG A 141 -38.17 -13.46 -6.32
C ARG A 141 -37.55 -14.57 -7.15
N ASP A 142 -37.55 -14.36 -8.46
CA ASP A 142 -36.78 -15.16 -9.39
C ASP A 142 -35.34 -14.69 -9.40
N VAL A 143 -34.41 -15.59 -9.10
CA VAL A 143 -32.95 -15.36 -9.07
C VAL A 143 -32.21 -16.34 -9.97
N SER A 144 -32.93 -16.97 -10.91
CA SER A 144 -32.41 -17.99 -11.83
C SER A 144 -31.27 -17.44 -12.71
N ASP A 145 -31.28 -16.13 -13.02
CA ASP A 145 -30.27 -15.41 -13.79
C ASP A 145 -29.02 -14.99 -12.96
N ARG A 146 -29.07 -15.19 -11.65
CA ARG A 146 -28.00 -14.77 -10.75
C ARG A 146 -26.92 -15.83 -10.63
N SER A 147 -25.64 -15.41 -10.78
CA SER A 147 -24.49 -16.31 -10.69
C SER A 147 -24.38 -17.02 -9.33
N TYR A 148 -24.76 -16.37 -8.23
CA TYR A 148 -24.80 -17.03 -6.92
C TYR A 148 -25.79 -18.19 -6.83
N TYR A 149 -26.81 -18.25 -7.71
CA TYR A 149 -27.71 -19.38 -7.84
C TYR A 149 -27.20 -20.36 -8.90
N SER A 150 -27.03 -19.91 -10.16
CA SER A 150 -26.74 -20.78 -11.29
C SER A 150 -25.43 -21.56 -11.13
N GLU A 151 -24.40 -20.88 -10.64
CA GLU A 151 -23.11 -21.53 -10.37
C GLU A 151 -23.19 -22.51 -9.20
N ALA A 152 -23.86 -22.13 -8.09
CA ALA A 152 -24.00 -23.02 -6.96
C ALA A 152 -24.88 -24.24 -7.29
N ALA A 153 -25.92 -24.08 -8.08
CA ALA A 153 -26.80 -25.18 -8.51
C ALA A 153 -26.08 -26.23 -9.37
N SER A 154 -24.99 -25.82 -10.07
CA SER A 154 -24.15 -26.70 -10.88
C SER A 154 -23.08 -27.45 -10.08
N LYS A 155 -22.81 -27.04 -8.83
CA LYS A 155 -21.81 -27.64 -7.95
C LYS A 155 -22.29 -28.96 -7.33
N ARG A 156 -21.32 -29.75 -6.86
CA ARG A 156 -21.62 -30.94 -6.06
C ARG A 156 -21.95 -30.54 -4.63
N TYR A 157 -22.72 -31.40 -3.97
CA TYR A 157 -22.98 -31.22 -2.54
C TYR A 157 -21.66 -31.09 -1.77
N GLY A 158 -21.59 -30.08 -0.90
CA GLY A 158 -20.40 -29.75 -0.16
C GLY A 158 -19.42 -28.80 -0.88
N GLU A 159 -19.68 -28.41 -2.12
CA GLU A 159 -18.89 -27.44 -2.87
C GLU A 159 -19.63 -26.08 -2.91
N PRO A 160 -19.25 -25.11 -2.08
CA PRO A 160 -19.88 -23.79 -2.08
C PRO A 160 -19.36 -22.93 -3.23
N TYR A 161 -20.12 -21.89 -3.56
CA TYR A 161 -19.77 -20.87 -4.53
C TYR A 161 -19.69 -19.49 -3.86
N VAL A 162 -18.63 -18.73 -4.12
CA VAL A 162 -18.45 -17.34 -3.69
C VAL A 162 -18.72 -16.44 -4.88
N ASN A 163 -19.75 -15.61 -4.79
CA ASN A 163 -20.13 -14.69 -5.85
C ASN A 163 -19.26 -13.42 -5.82
N GLN A 164 -19.13 -12.73 -6.95
CA GLN A 164 -18.56 -11.38 -6.94
C GLN A 164 -19.48 -10.45 -6.12
N PRO A 165 -18.91 -9.59 -5.27
CA PRO A 165 -19.70 -8.60 -4.52
C PRO A 165 -20.52 -7.71 -5.44
N TYR A 166 -21.73 -7.37 -5.02
CA TYR A 166 -22.62 -6.52 -5.79
C TYR A 166 -23.57 -5.72 -4.89
N TYR A 167 -24.23 -4.72 -5.43
CA TYR A 167 -25.31 -4.02 -4.75
C TYR A 167 -26.63 -4.78 -4.96
N SER A 168 -27.24 -5.23 -3.87
CA SER A 168 -28.53 -5.90 -3.89
C SER A 168 -29.66 -4.88 -3.75
N PRO A 169 -30.47 -4.65 -4.78
CA PRO A 169 -31.60 -3.71 -4.68
C PRO A 169 -32.72 -4.21 -3.75
N TYR A 170 -32.80 -5.51 -3.52
CA TYR A 170 -33.81 -6.09 -2.61
C TYR A 170 -33.44 -5.95 -1.14
N LEU A 171 -32.13 -5.91 -0.83
CA LEU A 171 -31.63 -5.74 0.52
C LEU A 171 -31.20 -4.29 0.80
N ASP A 172 -31.20 -3.44 -0.23
CA ASP A 172 -30.65 -2.09 -0.20
C ASP A 172 -29.24 -2.05 0.43
N ALA A 173 -28.40 -3.02 0.05
CA ALA A 173 -27.09 -3.24 0.64
C ALA A 173 -26.06 -3.76 -0.36
N LYS A 174 -24.78 -3.47 -0.10
CA LYS A 174 -23.66 -4.10 -0.77
C LYS A 174 -23.43 -5.47 -0.18
N ALA A 175 -23.58 -6.52 -0.97
CA ALA A 175 -23.57 -7.89 -0.50
C ALA A 175 -22.48 -8.74 -1.15
N LEU A 176 -21.90 -9.62 -0.34
CA LEU A 176 -21.12 -10.77 -0.77
C LEU A 176 -21.98 -12.02 -0.56
N CYS A 177 -22.34 -12.71 -1.64
CA CYS A 177 -23.13 -13.93 -1.56
C CYS A 177 -22.25 -15.16 -1.55
N ILE A 178 -22.51 -16.06 -0.61
CA ILE A 178 -21.89 -17.38 -0.57
C ILE A 178 -23.00 -18.40 -0.48
N SER A 179 -23.02 -19.31 -1.46
CA SER A 179 -24.13 -20.25 -1.68
C SER A 179 -23.63 -21.68 -1.75
N ALA A 180 -24.52 -22.61 -1.39
CA ALA A 180 -24.23 -24.03 -1.45
C ALA A 180 -25.43 -24.81 -1.94
N PRO A 181 -25.26 -25.92 -2.71
CA PRO A 181 -26.35 -26.76 -3.19
C PRO A 181 -27.03 -27.51 -2.04
N LEU A 182 -28.35 -27.58 -2.11
CA LEU A 182 -29.19 -28.37 -1.24
C LEU A 182 -29.61 -29.67 -1.97
N VAL A 183 -29.41 -30.81 -1.32
CA VAL A 183 -29.79 -32.12 -1.85
C VAL A 183 -30.68 -32.85 -0.86
N SER A 184 -31.44 -33.82 -1.35
CA SER A 184 -32.28 -34.69 -0.50
C SER A 184 -31.43 -35.43 0.56
N LYS A 185 -32.08 -35.92 1.63
CA LYS A 185 -31.36 -36.67 2.69
C LYS A 185 -30.58 -37.88 2.17
N GLY A 186 -31.04 -38.47 1.06
CA GLY A 186 -30.33 -39.54 0.37
C GLY A 186 -29.06 -39.08 -0.35
N GLY A 187 -28.81 -37.77 -0.43
CA GLY A 187 -27.60 -37.19 -1.03
C GLY A 187 -27.55 -37.19 -2.56
N VAL A 188 -28.66 -37.56 -3.23
CA VAL A 188 -28.71 -37.83 -4.67
C VAL A 188 -29.50 -36.80 -5.44
N GLU A 189 -30.67 -36.38 -4.93
CA GLU A 189 -31.62 -35.53 -5.65
C GLU A 189 -31.37 -34.05 -5.31
N PRO A 190 -31.14 -33.18 -6.31
CA PRO A 190 -31.00 -31.76 -6.07
C PRO A 190 -32.33 -31.13 -5.66
N LEU A 191 -32.33 -30.35 -4.60
CA LEU A 191 -33.52 -29.65 -4.08
C LEU A 191 -33.53 -28.16 -4.39
N GLY A 192 -32.35 -27.54 -4.49
CA GLY A 192 -32.16 -26.11 -4.67
C GLY A 192 -30.83 -25.62 -4.15
N VAL A 193 -30.78 -24.37 -3.74
CA VAL A 193 -29.58 -23.68 -3.27
C VAL A 193 -29.91 -22.90 -2.00
N ILE A 194 -29.01 -22.93 -1.01
CA ILE A 194 -29.00 -21.98 0.10
C ILE A 194 -28.03 -20.84 -0.22
N VAL A 195 -28.46 -19.61 0.05
CA VAL A 195 -27.67 -18.40 -0.19
C VAL A 195 -27.53 -17.61 1.10
N ASN A 196 -26.31 -17.42 1.56
CA ASN A 196 -25.99 -16.53 2.66
C ASN A 196 -25.53 -15.19 2.09
N TYR A 197 -26.21 -14.11 2.43
CA TYR A 197 -25.86 -12.74 2.07
C TYR A 197 -25.07 -12.13 3.22
N TYR A 198 -23.84 -11.77 2.98
CA TYR A 198 -22.96 -11.09 3.94
C TYR A 198 -22.84 -9.62 3.60
N ASP A 199 -22.80 -8.76 4.63
CA ASP A 199 -22.45 -7.35 4.44
C ASP A 199 -21.04 -7.27 3.89
N LEU A 200 -20.86 -6.54 2.78
CA LEU A 200 -19.53 -6.32 2.19
C LEU A 200 -18.59 -5.55 3.13
N ALA A 201 -19.14 -4.80 4.08
CA ALA A 201 -18.36 -4.13 5.12
C ALA A 201 -17.50 -5.11 5.94
N ALA A 202 -17.94 -6.36 6.12
CA ALA A 202 -17.16 -7.39 6.81
C ALA A 202 -15.80 -7.69 6.15
N LEU A 203 -15.73 -7.62 4.83
CA LEU A 203 -14.46 -7.74 4.09
C LEU A 203 -13.58 -6.50 4.29
N SER A 204 -14.21 -5.33 4.39
CA SER A 204 -13.52 -4.06 4.65
C SER A 204 -12.87 -4.03 6.05
N GLU A 205 -13.46 -4.66 7.06
CA GLU A 205 -12.88 -4.74 8.41
C GLU A 205 -11.46 -5.33 8.41
N ILE A 206 -11.21 -6.30 7.51
CA ILE A 206 -9.90 -6.93 7.37
C ILE A 206 -8.87 -5.95 6.78
N THR A 207 -9.28 -5.14 5.80
CA THR A 207 -8.38 -4.26 5.05
C THR A 207 -8.19 -2.90 5.71
N THR A 208 -9.20 -2.38 6.41
CA THR A 208 -9.15 -1.06 7.05
C THR A 208 -8.42 -1.03 8.39
N ASN A 209 -8.01 -2.17 8.93
CA ASN A 209 -7.18 -2.23 10.13
C ASN A 209 -5.81 -1.57 9.86
N ARG A 210 -5.54 -0.44 10.53
CA ARG A 210 -4.36 0.40 10.31
C ARG A 210 -3.10 -0.05 11.04
N THR A 211 -3.17 -1.13 11.82
CA THR A 211 -2.01 -1.61 12.58
C THR A 211 -0.85 -1.93 11.64
N GLY A 212 0.27 -1.27 11.88
CA GLY A 212 1.48 -1.46 11.10
C GLY A 212 1.51 -0.74 9.73
N LEU A 213 0.53 0.12 9.39
CA LEU A 213 0.44 0.77 8.07
C LEU A 213 0.94 2.23 8.04
N GLY A 214 1.41 2.78 9.17
CA GLY A 214 1.82 4.18 9.24
C GLY A 214 0.67 5.17 9.03
N GLU A 215 0.99 6.39 8.58
CA GLU A 215 0.00 7.45 8.44
C GLU A 215 -0.75 7.42 7.11
N THR A 216 -0.10 7.01 6.01
CA THR A 216 -0.68 6.99 4.66
C THR A 216 -0.86 5.58 4.11
N GLY A 217 -0.42 4.55 4.85
CA GLY A 217 -0.53 3.17 4.40
C GLY A 217 -1.97 2.72 4.27
N GLU A 218 -2.28 2.02 3.19
CA GLU A 218 -3.60 1.53 2.84
C GLU A 218 -3.54 0.09 2.33
N VAL A 219 -4.56 -0.71 2.66
CA VAL A 219 -4.80 -2.02 2.04
C VAL A 219 -6.23 -2.02 1.51
N TYR A 220 -6.40 -2.44 0.26
CA TYR A 220 -7.70 -2.56 -0.36
C TYR A 220 -7.72 -3.70 -1.38
N ILE A 221 -8.92 -4.16 -1.73
CA ILE A 221 -9.13 -5.23 -2.70
C ILE A 221 -9.90 -4.66 -3.89
N VAL A 222 -9.50 -5.07 -5.09
CA VAL A 222 -10.23 -4.79 -6.33
C VAL A 222 -10.60 -6.10 -7.04
N ASP A 223 -11.69 -6.06 -7.81
CA ASP A 223 -12.06 -7.15 -8.71
C ASP A 223 -11.22 -7.14 -10.01
N GLY A 224 -11.51 -8.09 -10.91
CA GLY A 224 -10.82 -8.21 -12.19
C GLY A 224 -10.99 -7.01 -13.13
N ASP A 225 -12.04 -6.20 -12.93
CA ASP A 225 -12.30 -4.98 -13.70
C ASP A 225 -11.69 -3.73 -13.03
N GLY A 226 -10.99 -3.90 -11.91
CA GLY A 226 -10.39 -2.82 -11.13
C GLY A 226 -11.38 -2.05 -10.26
N THR A 227 -12.58 -2.58 -9.99
CA THR A 227 -13.52 -1.96 -9.06
C THR A 227 -13.16 -2.29 -7.62
N MET A 228 -13.10 -1.30 -6.73
CA MET A 228 -12.84 -1.55 -5.31
C MET A 228 -13.95 -2.37 -4.68
N LEU A 229 -13.57 -3.39 -3.92
CA LEU A 229 -14.46 -4.26 -3.15
C LEU A 229 -14.48 -3.91 -1.67
N THR A 230 -13.46 -3.20 -1.18
CA THR A 230 -13.33 -2.80 0.23
C THR A 230 -13.28 -1.29 0.37
N GLU A 231 -13.55 -0.78 1.58
CA GLU A 231 -13.45 0.64 1.86
C GLU A 231 -12.02 1.15 1.65
N SER A 232 -11.92 2.39 1.19
CA SER A 232 -10.67 3.13 1.08
C SER A 232 -10.42 3.96 2.32
N ARG A 233 -9.14 4.17 2.63
CA ARG A 233 -8.71 5.11 3.68
C ARG A 233 -9.01 6.56 3.31
N PHE A 234 -9.07 6.88 2.01
CA PHE A 234 -9.07 8.25 1.50
C PHE A 234 -10.37 8.63 0.77
N ILE A 235 -11.22 7.66 0.43
CA ILE A 235 -12.47 7.87 -0.30
C ILE A 235 -13.59 7.14 0.42
N ASP A 236 -14.54 7.89 0.95
CA ASP A 236 -15.72 7.33 1.59
C ASP A 236 -16.65 6.64 0.59
N GLY A 237 -17.15 5.46 0.95
CA GLY A 237 -18.08 4.69 0.13
C GLY A 237 -17.47 4.17 -1.16
N ALA A 238 -16.17 3.89 -1.17
CA ALA A 238 -15.42 3.37 -2.32
C ALA A 238 -15.93 2.02 -2.86
N PRO A 239 -16.38 1.04 -2.04
CA PRO A 239 -16.77 -0.28 -2.54
C PRO A 239 -17.86 -0.21 -3.61
N LEU A 240 -17.64 -0.94 -4.71
CA LEU A 240 -18.49 -1.03 -5.90
C LEU A 240 -18.72 0.30 -6.66
N ARG A 241 -17.94 1.35 -6.32
CA ARG A 241 -18.03 2.67 -6.98
C ARG A 241 -16.71 3.16 -7.52
N GLN A 242 -15.62 3.05 -6.71
CA GLN A 242 -14.30 3.52 -7.12
C GLN A 242 -13.64 2.52 -8.05
N ARG A 243 -13.15 3.00 -9.19
CA ARG A 243 -12.32 2.23 -10.11
C ARG A 243 -10.84 2.58 -9.95
N VAL A 244 -10.00 1.57 -10.07
CA VAL A 244 -8.56 1.63 -9.91
C VAL A 244 -7.90 1.24 -11.22
N TYR A 245 -7.33 2.22 -11.91
CA TYR A 245 -6.60 2.04 -13.17
C TYR A 245 -5.11 2.28 -12.95
N THR A 246 -4.50 1.45 -12.11
CA THR A 246 -3.08 1.54 -11.77
C THR A 246 -2.26 0.47 -12.50
N GLU A 247 -0.96 0.71 -12.65
CA GLU A 247 -0.06 -0.23 -13.33
C GLU A 247 -0.14 -1.66 -12.77
N PRO A 248 -0.18 -1.88 -11.41
CA PRO A 248 -0.30 -3.23 -10.86
C PRO A 248 -1.60 -3.94 -11.25
N VAL A 249 -2.73 -3.21 -11.26
CA VAL A 249 -4.04 -3.79 -11.63
C VAL A 249 -4.06 -4.15 -13.10
N SER A 250 -3.57 -3.26 -13.98
CA SER A 250 -3.51 -3.53 -15.42
C SER A 250 -2.62 -4.73 -15.74
N LYS A 251 -1.46 -4.87 -15.09
CA LYS A 251 -0.57 -6.02 -15.28
C LYS A 251 -1.22 -7.34 -14.91
N ILE A 252 -1.98 -7.38 -13.81
CA ILE A 252 -2.69 -8.59 -13.40
C ILE A 252 -3.83 -8.91 -14.37
N ALA A 253 -4.57 -7.92 -14.84
CA ALA A 253 -5.61 -8.09 -15.85
C ALA A 253 -5.07 -8.66 -17.18
N GLU A 254 -3.82 -8.34 -17.52
CA GLU A 254 -3.09 -8.90 -18.69
C GLU A 254 -2.50 -10.31 -18.43
N GLY A 255 -2.80 -10.93 -17.28
CA GLY A 255 -2.29 -12.25 -16.91
C GLY A 255 -0.89 -12.23 -16.28
N GLY A 256 -0.39 -11.08 -15.87
CA GLY A 256 0.88 -10.92 -15.18
C GLY A 256 0.83 -11.34 -13.71
N ALA A 257 2.02 -11.56 -13.14
CA ALA A 257 2.18 -11.74 -11.71
C ALA A 257 2.00 -10.40 -10.97
N GLY A 258 1.78 -10.46 -9.65
CA GLY A 258 1.76 -9.28 -8.81
C GLY A 258 3.03 -8.43 -8.95
N MET A 259 2.91 -7.15 -8.68
CA MET A 259 3.98 -6.15 -8.83
C MET A 259 4.38 -5.58 -7.47
N ALA A 260 5.69 -5.34 -7.28
CA ALA A 260 6.21 -4.59 -6.14
C ALA A 260 7.06 -3.42 -6.66
N GLY A 261 6.80 -2.20 -6.21
CA GLY A 261 7.56 -1.05 -6.69
C GLY A 261 6.96 0.31 -6.37
N VAL A 262 7.39 1.29 -7.15
CA VAL A 262 6.88 2.67 -7.07
C VAL A 262 6.02 2.93 -8.31
N TYR A 263 4.78 3.34 -8.08
CA TYR A 263 3.82 3.70 -9.14
C TYR A 263 2.87 4.79 -8.62
N SER A 264 1.97 5.28 -9.45
CA SER A 264 0.90 6.19 -9.02
C SER A 264 -0.34 5.39 -8.65
N ASP A 265 -0.92 5.66 -7.47
CA ASP A 265 -2.15 5.04 -7.02
C ASP A 265 -3.41 5.60 -7.74
N TYR A 266 -4.60 5.17 -7.33
CA TYR A 266 -5.88 5.64 -7.87
C TYR A 266 -6.18 7.13 -7.61
N ARG A 267 -5.43 7.78 -6.68
CA ARG A 267 -5.48 9.22 -6.40
C ARG A 267 -4.50 10.01 -7.30
N GLY A 268 -3.63 9.31 -8.06
CA GLY A 268 -2.52 9.91 -8.79
C GLY A 268 -1.32 10.25 -7.90
N VAL A 269 -1.30 9.80 -6.65
CA VAL A 269 -0.20 10.01 -5.71
C VAL A 269 0.88 8.95 -5.93
N PRO A 270 2.18 9.31 -6.01
CA PRO A 270 3.25 8.32 -6.05
C PRO A 270 3.32 7.52 -4.74
N VAL A 271 3.20 6.21 -4.82
CA VAL A 271 3.25 5.27 -3.69
C VAL A 271 4.38 4.26 -3.87
N VAL A 272 4.81 3.66 -2.77
CA VAL A 272 5.49 2.37 -2.75
C VAL A 272 4.43 1.35 -2.45
N GLY A 273 4.26 0.36 -3.31
CA GLY A 273 3.18 -0.59 -3.13
C GLY A 273 3.51 -1.98 -3.67
N ILE A 274 2.66 -2.90 -3.27
CA ILE A 274 2.67 -4.30 -3.70
C ILE A 274 1.26 -4.74 -4.06
N SER A 275 1.11 -5.54 -5.09
CA SER A 275 -0.13 -6.19 -5.47
C SER A 275 -0.01 -7.70 -5.36
N THR A 276 -1.03 -8.34 -4.81
CA THR A 276 -1.11 -9.79 -4.62
C THR A 276 -2.40 -10.30 -5.24
N TYR A 277 -2.31 -11.18 -6.22
CA TYR A 277 -3.48 -11.76 -6.89
C TYR A 277 -4.05 -12.94 -6.11
N LEU A 278 -5.37 -13.03 -6.03
CA LEU A 278 -6.16 -14.12 -5.46
C LEU A 278 -6.91 -14.83 -6.60
N PRO A 279 -6.31 -15.81 -7.25
CA PRO A 279 -6.82 -16.36 -8.52
C PRO A 279 -8.17 -17.07 -8.37
N GLU A 280 -8.48 -17.67 -7.22
CA GLU A 280 -9.73 -18.36 -6.96
C GLU A 280 -10.94 -17.41 -7.08
N TYR A 281 -10.75 -16.13 -6.73
CA TYR A 281 -11.82 -15.12 -6.71
C TYR A 281 -11.70 -14.08 -7.83
N GLY A 282 -10.56 -14.07 -8.54
CA GLY A 282 -10.25 -13.04 -9.53
C GLY A 282 -9.98 -11.66 -8.90
N TRP A 283 -9.57 -11.63 -7.62
CA TRP A 283 -9.35 -10.41 -6.87
C TRP A 283 -7.87 -10.05 -6.77
N THR A 284 -7.60 -8.77 -6.65
CA THR A 284 -6.27 -8.24 -6.39
C THR A 284 -6.27 -7.47 -5.09
N LEU A 285 -5.41 -7.86 -4.15
CA LEU A 285 -5.13 -7.14 -2.92
C LEU A 285 -3.96 -6.20 -3.17
N LEU A 286 -4.14 -4.91 -2.93
CA LEU A 286 -3.11 -3.88 -3.00
C LEU A 286 -2.76 -3.41 -1.59
N THR A 287 -1.46 -3.22 -1.34
CA THR A 287 -0.93 -2.69 -0.09
C THR A 287 0.05 -1.59 -0.45
N GLU A 288 -0.23 -0.36 -0.05
CA GLU A 288 0.44 0.84 -0.53
C GLU A 288 0.75 1.78 0.63
N VAL A 289 1.82 2.57 0.49
CA VAL A 289 2.16 3.69 1.36
C VAL A 289 2.67 4.84 0.49
N ASP A 290 2.34 6.08 0.84
CA ASP A 290 2.81 7.24 0.08
C ASP A 290 4.34 7.24 0.05
N LYS A 291 4.90 7.46 -1.15
CA LYS A 291 6.35 7.57 -1.33
C LYS A 291 6.96 8.66 -0.44
N SER A 292 6.22 9.73 -0.19
CA SER A 292 6.64 10.84 0.68
C SER A 292 6.86 10.40 2.12
N GLU A 293 6.03 9.49 2.63
CA GLU A 293 6.17 8.90 3.97
C GLU A 293 7.30 7.88 3.99
N ALA A 294 7.29 6.92 3.07
CA ALA A 294 8.31 5.87 2.98
C ALA A 294 9.75 6.41 2.90
N PHE A 295 9.94 7.57 2.25
CA PHE A 295 11.25 8.19 2.08
C PHE A 295 11.49 9.40 3.00
N THR A 296 10.66 9.64 4.02
CA THR A 296 10.86 10.71 5.01
C THR A 296 12.25 10.65 5.67
N PRO A 297 12.84 9.49 6.04
CA PRO A 297 14.19 9.44 6.59
C PRO A 297 15.26 10.01 5.66
N LEU A 298 15.09 9.93 4.33
CA LEU A 298 16.04 10.51 3.38
C LEU A 298 16.04 12.04 3.40
N LYS A 299 14.89 12.68 3.65
CA LYS A 299 14.82 14.15 3.79
C LYS A 299 15.64 14.60 4.99
N THR A 300 15.49 13.91 6.12
CA THR A 300 16.27 14.19 7.33
C THR A 300 17.77 14.01 7.10
N LEU A 301 18.18 12.92 6.43
CA LEU A 301 19.57 12.70 6.04
C LEU A 301 20.11 13.82 5.14
N GLY A 302 19.29 14.28 4.19
CA GLY A 302 19.66 15.40 3.30
C GLY A 302 19.90 16.71 4.07
N ILE A 303 19.05 17.03 5.04
CA ILE A 303 19.19 18.23 5.89
C ILE A 303 20.46 18.12 6.77
N VAL A 304 20.68 16.97 7.41
CA VAL A 304 21.88 16.73 8.23
C VAL A 304 23.15 16.88 7.39
N ALA A 305 23.16 16.28 6.20
CA ALA A 305 24.30 16.39 5.28
C ALA A 305 24.57 17.84 4.85
N LEU A 306 23.52 18.61 4.58
CA LEU A 306 23.64 20.03 4.25
C LEU A 306 24.26 20.83 5.41
N VAL A 307 23.78 20.63 6.63
CA VAL A 307 24.29 21.32 7.83
C VAL A 307 25.74 20.95 8.08
N VAL A 308 26.10 19.67 8.05
CA VAL A 308 27.47 19.18 8.20
C VAL A 308 28.38 19.77 7.11
N GLY A 309 27.92 19.79 5.86
CA GLY A 309 28.63 20.39 4.73
C GLY A 309 28.91 21.89 4.92
N LEU A 310 27.90 22.65 5.40
CA LEU A 310 28.10 24.09 5.68
C LEU A 310 29.06 24.34 6.83
N VAL A 311 29.00 23.57 7.90
CA VAL A 311 29.93 23.67 9.04
C VAL A 311 31.36 23.33 8.58
N ALA A 312 31.53 22.26 7.81
CA ALA A 312 32.85 21.88 7.26
C ALA A 312 33.43 22.96 6.31
N ALA A 313 32.57 23.53 5.45
CA ALA A 313 32.96 24.62 4.57
C ALA A 313 33.41 25.86 5.35
N ALA A 314 32.69 26.25 6.39
CA ALA A 314 33.04 27.37 7.24
C ALA A 314 34.36 27.13 7.98
N ALA A 315 34.56 25.94 8.54
CA ALA A 315 35.82 25.55 9.20
C ALA A 315 36.98 25.53 8.22
N ALA A 316 36.81 24.93 7.03
CA ALA A 316 37.85 24.90 6.00
C ALA A 316 38.21 26.30 5.50
N ALA A 317 37.20 27.19 5.33
CA ALA A 317 37.43 28.60 4.97
C ALA A 317 38.20 29.34 6.07
N GLY A 318 37.84 29.15 7.34
CA GLY A 318 38.53 29.75 8.49
C GLY A 318 40.01 29.33 8.57
N VAL A 319 40.25 28.02 8.54
CA VAL A 319 41.60 27.45 8.53
C VAL A 319 42.41 27.93 7.29
N GLY A 320 41.76 27.89 6.11
CA GLY A 320 42.34 28.34 4.86
C GLY A 320 42.73 29.83 4.88
N ILE A 321 41.90 30.70 5.48
CA ILE A 321 42.22 32.15 5.63
C ILE A 321 43.39 32.35 6.58
N ILE A 322 43.38 31.66 7.74
CA ILE A 322 44.50 31.74 8.72
C ILE A 322 45.78 31.31 8.04
N PHE A 323 45.81 30.16 7.39
CA PHE A 323 46.99 29.63 6.71
C PHE A 323 47.46 30.53 5.57
N ALA A 324 46.51 30.94 4.70
CA ALA A 324 46.82 31.86 3.58
C ALA A 324 47.40 33.22 4.06
N THR A 325 46.88 33.74 5.17
CA THR A 325 47.41 35.00 5.72
C THR A 325 48.74 34.80 6.40
N SER A 326 48.96 33.68 7.09
CA SER A 326 50.24 33.39 7.78
C SER A 326 51.40 33.17 6.79
N VAL A 327 51.13 32.64 5.60
CA VAL A 327 52.18 32.43 4.57
C VAL A 327 52.30 33.61 3.62
N SER A 328 51.20 34.14 3.09
CA SER A 328 51.24 35.19 2.04
C SER A 328 51.71 36.56 2.54
N ARG A 329 51.44 36.92 3.81
CA ARG A 329 51.86 38.24 4.35
C ARG A 329 53.38 38.38 4.48
N PRO A 330 54.14 37.43 5.10
CA PRO A 330 55.57 37.47 5.15
C PRO A 330 56.20 37.47 3.76
N ILE A 331 55.77 36.58 2.85
CA ILE A 331 56.29 36.50 1.49
C ILE A 331 56.12 37.83 0.73
N ARG A 332 55.01 38.52 0.88
CA ARG A 332 54.83 39.86 0.29
C ARG A 332 55.76 40.88 0.88
N LYS A 333 55.97 40.90 2.21
CA LYS A 333 56.89 41.80 2.85
C LYS A 333 58.33 41.60 2.33
N LEU A 334 58.73 40.33 2.18
CA LEU A 334 60.03 39.99 1.59
C LEU A 334 60.16 40.46 0.13
N THR A 335 59.15 40.20 -0.69
CA THR A 335 59.10 40.61 -2.10
C THR A 335 59.14 42.13 -2.24
N ASP A 336 58.40 42.86 -1.40
CA ASP A 336 58.40 44.33 -1.42
C ASP A 336 59.75 44.93 -0.98
N ALA A 337 60.40 44.33 0.02
CA ALA A 337 61.78 44.74 0.44
C ALA A 337 62.80 44.46 -0.64
N THR A 338 62.76 43.31 -1.29
CA THR A 338 63.62 42.93 -2.40
C THR A 338 63.43 43.88 -3.60
N ARG A 339 62.21 44.31 -3.91
CA ARG A 339 61.93 45.30 -4.95
C ARG A 339 62.44 46.67 -4.60
N ARG A 340 62.36 47.14 -3.35
CA ARG A 340 62.91 48.41 -2.90
C ARG A 340 64.39 48.37 -2.96
N PHE A 341 65.04 47.25 -2.52
CA PHE A 341 66.50 47.09 -2.61
C PHE A 341 66.98 47.12 -4.07
N ALA A 342 66.31 46.41 -4.98
CA ALA A 342 66.60 46.41 -6.41
C ALA A 342 66.33 47.78 -7.08
N GLY A 343 65.54 48.65 -6.50
CA GLY A 343 65.25 50.02 -6.90
C GLY A 343 66.20 51.04 -6.35
N GLY A 344 67.33 50.62 -5.62
CA GLY A 344 68.34 51.49 -5.11
C GLY A 344 68.21 51.92 -3.64
N ASP A 345 67.20 51.48 -2.92
CA ASP A 345 67.01 51.73 -1.49
C ASP A 345 67.81 50.68 -0.67
N LEU A 346 69.08 50.91 -0.51
CA LEU A 346 70.01 50.04 0.24
C LEU A 346 69.75 49.99 1.76
N GLY A 347 68.84 50.82 2.26
CA GLY A 347 68.35 50.83 3.66
C GLY A 347 67.14 50.00 3.90
N ALA A 348 66.51 49.41 2.85
CA ALA A 348 65.36 48.60 2.98
C ALA A 348 65.56 47.35 3.87
N ARG A 349 64.91 47.30 5.02
CA ARG A 349 64.91 46.16 5.95
C ARG A 349 63.55 45.66 6.09
N THR A 350 63.36 44.29 6.27
CA THR A 350 62.10 43.69 6.68
C THR A 350 62.30 43.13 8.08
N GLU A 351 61.34 43.44 8.97
CA GLU A 351 61.20 42.72 10.22
C GLU A 351 60.23 41.58 10.01
N VAL A 352 60.75 40.39 9.71
CA VAL A 352 60.01 39.16 9.74
C VAL A 352 60.36 38.43 11.03
N THR A 353 59.53 38.62 12.08
CA THR A 353 59.75 38.00 13.40
C THR A 353 59.01 36.64 13.48
N ARG A 354 59.52 35.66 12.73
CA ARG A 354 58.93 34.25 12.81
C ARG A 354 60.07 33.29 13.14
N ARG A 355 59.67 32.17 13.79
CA ARG A 355 60.58 31.07 14.15
C ARG A 355 60.31 29.84 13.29
N ASP A 356 60.15 30.02 11.98
CA ASP A 356 59.93 28.98 10.97
C ASP A 356 60.83 29.28 9.74
N GLU A 357 60.80 28.41 8.72
CA GLU A 357 61.66 28.50 7.50
C GLU A 357 61.43 29.79 6.68
N ILE A 358 60.46 30.62 7.03
CA ILE A 358 60.17 31.92 6.41
C ILE A 358 60.84 33.03 7.22
N GLY A 359 61.23 32.79 8.47
CA GLY A 359 61.92 33.75 9.36
C GLY A 359 63.43 33.61 9.43
N ASP A 360 63.94 32.42 9.05
CA ASP A 360 65.39 32.16 8.89
C ASP A 360 65.85 32.66 7.53
#